data_84c7bb0fc349848d6d716bdcb8afe861
#
_entry.id   84c7bb0fc349848d6d716bdcb8afe861
#
_cell.length_a   1.000
_cell.length_b   1.000
_cell.length_c   1.000
_cell.angle_alpha   90.00
_cell.angle_beta   90.00
_cell.angle_gamma   90.00
#
_symmetry.space_group_name_H-M   'P 1'
#
loop_
_entity.id
_entity.type
_entity.pdbx_description
1 polymer ?
#
loop_
_entity_poly.entity_id
_entity_poly.type
_entity_poly.pdbx_seq_one_letter_code
_entity_poly.pdbx_strand_id
1 'polypeptide(L)'
;NQFDAVDDPLMKTKLGQPLINLTLIRDYGYFDFYLMTYFRERTFPGLKGRLRTNPPFLKNASSYEGGSKWTPELAMRWSNSYDEYDISLHSFVGYARAPAIDIKIIDGKIQYAPNYQRIRQLGGTLQRTMNSTLLKLEWVARHGEKDSNLRRGGHISAVLGFEHTSYQSIGDNGDIGFLMEYNFDSRRSRSSDSLQDDLFLATRFNLNDAENTEMLLGTIFDLDGDGQI
;
A
#
# COMPACT_ATOMS: atom_id res chain seq x y z
N ASN A 1 -4.14 -2.10 8.20
CA ASN A 1 -5.30 -1.31 8.58
C ASN A 1 -6.15 -0.98 7.36
N GLN A 2 -7.45 -0.75 7.57
CA GLN A 2 -8.37 -0.26 6.54
C GLN A 2 -8.31 1.26 6.44
N PHE A 3 -8.78 1.78 5.31
CA PHE A 3 -8.88 3.22 5.07
C PHE A 3 -10.30 3.73 5.35
N ASP A 4 -10.38 4.97 5.81
CA ASP A 4 -11.64 5.70 5.91
C ASP A 4 -11.87 6.49 4.61
N ALA A 5 -12.71 5.95 3.72
CA ALA A 5 -13.03 6.62 2.45
C ALA A 5 -14.22 7.60 2.57
N VAL A 6 -14.79 7.76 3.77
CA VAL A 6 -15.90 8.70 4.02
C VAL A 6 -15.36 10.05 4.50
N ASP A 7 -14.54 10.02 5.55
CA ASP A 7 -14.02 11.25 6.17
C ASP A 7 -12.72 11.72 5.50
N ASP A 8 -11.99 10.80 4.84
CA ASP A 8 -10.77 11.11 4.12
C ASP A 8 -10.78 10.52 2.70
N PRO A 9 -11.24 11.26 1.70
CA PRO A 9 -11.27 10.81 0.31
C PRO A 9 -9.90 10.46 -0.27
N LEU A 10 -8.82 11.03 0.26
CA LEU A 10 -7.45 10.74 -0.15
C LEU A 10 -6.88 9.48 0.51
N MET A 11 -7.69 8.80 1.34
CA MET A 11 -7.37 7.53 2.00
C MET A 11 -6.07 7.55 2.83
N LYS A 12 -5.73 8.68 3.42
CA LYS A 12 -4.58 8.82 4.33
C LYS A 12 -4.92 8.33 5.73
N THR A 13 -6.19 8.53 6.16
CA THR A 13 -6.66 8.13 7.49
C THR A 13 -6.91 6.63 7.54
N LYS A 14 -6.23 5.97 8.48
CA LYS A 14 -6.36 4.52 8.69
C LYS A 14 -7.29 4.23 9.87
N LEU A 15 -8.24 3.34 9.64
CA LEU A 15 -9.15 2.84 10.68
C LEU A 15 -8.41 1.86 11.60
N GLY A 16 -8.47 2.07 12.90
CA GLY A 16 -7.90 1.17 13.90
C GLY A 16 -8.57 -0.21 13.87
N GLN A 17 -7.80 -1.25 14.18
CA GLN A 17 -8.28 -2.64 14.27
C GLN A 17 -7.80 -3.24 15.59
N PRO A 18 -8.65 -3.96 16.34
CA PRO A 18 -8.21 -4.67 17.54
C PRO A 18 -7.13 -5.70 17.19
N LEU A 19 -6.03 -5.68 17.91
CA LEU A 19 -4.95 -6.63 17.75
C LEU A 19 -4.22 -6.89 19.06
N ILE A 20 -3.62 -8.07 19.17
CA ILE A 20 -2.64 -8.42 20.19
C ILE A 20 -1.29 -8.44 19.50
N ASN A 21 -0.32 -7.73 20.06
CA ASN A 21 1.07 -7.71 19.59
C ASN A 21 1.98 -8.32 20.66
N LEU A 22 2.89 -9.19 20.21
CA LEU A 22 3.99 -9.72 21.02
C LEU A 22 5.29 -9.39 20.28
N THR A 23 6.15 -8.61 20.93
CA THR A 23 7.48 -8.26 20.41
C THR A 23 8.55 -9.00 21.21
N LEU A 24 9.39 -9.76 20.52
CA LEU A 24 10.59 -10.38 21.07
C LEU A 24 11.82 -9.64 20.56
N ILE A 25 12.64 -9.16 21.49
CA ILE A 25 13.90 -8.45 21.20
C ILE A 25 15.05 -9.43 21.38
N ARG A 26 15.91 -9.53 20.36
CA ARG A 26 17.09 -10.39 20.35
C ARG A 26 18.27 -9.63 19.73
N ASP A 27 19.47 -10.10 19.92
CA ASP A 27 20.70 -9.49 19.36
C ASP A 27 20.70 -9.49 17.82
N TYR A 28 19.95 -10.42 17.22
CA TYR A 28 19.78 -10.53 15.76
C TYR A 28 18.46 -9.95 15.26
N GLY A 29 17.81 -9.07 16.02
CA GLY A 29 16.68 -8.26 15.59
C GLY A 29 15.42 -8.39 16.42
N TYR A 30 14.38 -7.74 15.92
CA TYR A 30 13.06 -7.66 16.51
C TYR A 30 12.11 -8.62 15.80
N PHE A 31 11.35 -9.39 16.55
CA PHE A 31 10.30 -10.29 16.06
C PHE A 31 8.98 -9.83 16.60
N ASP A 32 8.11 -9.36 15.73
CA ASP A 32 6.76 -8.94 16.06
C ASP A 32 5.76 -9.97 15.56
N PHE A 33 4.87 -10.41 16.45
CA PHE A 33 3.76 -11.30 16.15
C PHE A 33 2.45 -10.58 16.41
N TYR A 34 1.54 -10.63 15.45
CA TYR A 34 0.26 -9.96 15.54
C TYR A 34 -0.88 -10.96 15.38
N LEU A 35 -1.81 -10.95 16.33
CA LEU A 35 -3.09 -11.64 16.24
C LEU A 35 -4.19 -10.59 16.16
N MET A 36 -4.88 -10.53 15.04
CA MET A 36 -6.02 -9.65 14.82
C MET A 36 -7.30 -10.47 14.90
N THR A 37 -8.15 -10.18 15.87
CA THR A 37 -9.34 -10.97 16.22
C THR A 37 -10.61 -10.48 15.54
N TYR A 38 -10.57 -9.29 14.97
CA TYR A 38 -11.70 -8.66 14.30
C TYR A 38 -11.25 -7.91 13.07
N PHE A 39 -11.82 -8.23 11.93
CA PHE A 39 -11.59 -7.50 10.69
C PHE A 39 -12.49 -6.28 10.63
N ARG A 40 -11.90 -5.10 10.55
CA ARG A 40 -12.63 -3.86 10.32
C ARG A 40 -12.77 -3.61 8.82
N GLU A 41 -13.99 -3.47 8.36
CA GLU A 41 -14.29 -3.18 6.96
C GLU A 41 -13.85 -1.77 6.55
N ARG A 42 -13.57 -1.59 5.28
CA ARG A 42 -13.42 -0.28 4.67
C ARG A 42 -14.75 0.46 4.69
N THR A 43 -14.74 1.75 4.96
CA THR A 43 -15.92 2.59 4.86
C THR A 43 -16.15 3.02 3.42
N PHE A 44 -17.42 3.17 3.03
CA PHE A 44 -17.83 3.68 1.73
C PHE A 44 -18.87 4.78 1.91
N PRO A 45 -18.85 5.84 1.05
CA PRO A 45 -19.86 6.89 1.12
C PRO A 45 -21.26 6.35 0.95
N GLY A 46 -22.19 6.73 1.84
CA GLY A 46 -23.59 6.38 1.76
C GLY A 46 -24.34 7.14 0.66
N LEU A 47 -25.63 6.84 0.45
CA LEU A 47 -26.48 7.42 -0.60
C LEU A 47 -26.52 8.95 -0.62
N LYS A 48 -26.33 9.60 0.52
CA LYS A 48 -26.29 11.06 0.66
C LYS A 48 -24.85 11.63 0.69
N GLY A 49 -23.83 10.77 0.60
CA GLY A 49 -22.43 11.16 0.63
C GLY A 49 -22.04 11.96 -0.63
N ARG A 50 -21.18 12.97 -0.45
CA ARG A 50 -20.72 13.84 -1.55
C ARG A 50 -19.95 13.06 -2.63
N LEU A 51 -19.14 12.07 -2.24
CA LEU A 51 -18.33 11.23 -3.14
C LEU A 51 -18.91 9.82 -3.31
N ARG A 52 -20.25 9.70 -3.27
CA ARG A 52 -20.90 8.42 -3.49
C ARG A 52 -20.65 7.90 -4.91
N THR A 53 -20.52 6.60 -5.02
CA THR A 53 -20.48 5.93 -6.32
C THR A 53 -21.89 5.80 -6.91
N ASN A 54 -21.95 5.61 -8.22
CA ASN A 54 -23.16 5.22 -8.92
C ASN A 54 -22.84 4.02 -9.81
N PRO A 55 -23.34 2.81 -9.53
CA PRO A 55 -24.22 2.39 -8.43
C PRO A 55 -23.69 2.61 -7.03
N PRO A 56 -24.54 2.72 -6.00
CA PRO A 56 -24.12 2.89 -4.62
C PRO A 56 -23.68 1.56 -3.99
N PHE A 57 -22.89 1.67 -2.91
CA PHE A 57 -22.56 0.52 -2.08
C PHE A 57 -23.76 0.10 -1.21
N LEU A 58 -24.02 -1.20 -1.20
CA LEU A 58 -25.06 -1.79 -0.36
C LEU A 58 -24.56 -1.83 1.10
N LYS A 59 -25.34 -1.24 1.99
CA LYS A 59 -25.03 -1.21 3.42
C LYS A 59 -25.08 -2.63 4.02
N ASN A 60 -24.08 -3.00 4.83
CA ASN A 60 -23.98 -4.29 5.52
C ASN A 60 -24.01 -5.52 4.59
N ALA A 61 -23.57 -5.38 3.34
CA ALA A 61 -23.55 -6.47 2.38
C ALA A 61 -22.17 -7.04 2.10
N SER A 62 -21.19 -6.70 2.92
CA SER A 62 -19.84 -7.26 2.82
C SER A 62 -19.89 -8.76 2.93
N SER A 63 -19.13 -9.45 2.09
CA SER A 63 -18.88 -10.88 2.14
C SER A 63 -17.41 -11.17 2.45
N TYR A 64 -17.19 -12.34 3.07
CA TYR A 64 -15.87 -12.75 3.55
C TYR A 64 -15.60 -14.16 3.04
N GLU A 65 -14.54 -14.31 2.27
CA GLU A 65 -14.19 -15.62 1.72
C GLU A 65 -13.71 -16.56 2.83
N GLY A 66 -14.41 -17.70 2.97
CA GLY A 66 -14.06 -18.75 3.93
C GLY A 66 -14.20 -18.37 5.39
N GLY A 67 -15.05 -17.38 5.73
CA GLY A 67 -15.26 -17.00 7.13
C GLY A 67 -16.14 -15.78 7.34
N SER A 68 -15.79 -14.96 8.32
CA SER A 68 -16.52 -13.75 8.72
C SER A 68 -15.53 -12.69 9.22
N LYS A 69 -16.04 -11.52 9.58
CA LYS A 69 -15.25 -10.45 10.21
C LYS A 69 -14.60 -10.85 11.54
N TRP A 70 -15.00 -11.98 12.15
CA TRP A 70 -14.43 -12.52 13.37
C TRP A 70 -13.38 -13.60 13.10
N THR A 71 -13.10 -13.92 11.84
CA THR A 71 -12.06 -14.89 11.48
C THR A 71 -10.68 -14.30 11.82
N PRO A 72 -9.88 -14.96 12.66
CA PRO A 72 -8.58 -14.45 13.06
C PRO A 72 -7.64 -14.26 11.86
N GLU A 73 -6.83 -13.20 11.94
CA GLU A 73 -5.77 -12.92 11.01
C GLU A 73 -4.43 -12.91 11.76
N LEU A 74 -3.38 -13.35 11.11
CA LEU A 74 -2.04 -13.46 11.68
C LEU A 74 -1.06 -12.68 10.83
N ALA A 75 -0.14 -11.97 11.51
CA ALA A 75 1.03 -11.40 10.86
C ALA A 75 2.28 -11.64 11.71
N MET A 76 3.40 -11.72 11.04
CA MET A 76 4.73 -11.77 11.66
C MET A 76 5.65 -10.81 10.91
N ARG A 77 6.52 -10.13 11.64
CA ARG A 77 7.59 -9.32 11.08
C ARG A 77 8.87 -9.60 11.83
N TRP A 78 9.95 -9.78 11.10
CA TRP A 78 11.31 -9.67 11.60
C TRP A 78 11.92 -8.40 11.04
N SER A 79 12.71 -7.67 11.84
CA SER A 79 13.46 -6.51 11.39
C SER A 79 14.78 -6.37 12.15
N ASN A 80 15.80 -5.89 11.46
CA ASN A 80 17.08 -5.58 12.05
C ASN A 80 17.80 -4.49 11.25
N SER A 81 18.71 -3.79 11.92
CA SER A 81 19.59 -2.78 11.32
C SER A 81 21.02 -3.21 11.50
N TYR A 82 21.80 -3.18 10.42
CA TYR A 82 23.23 -3.48 10.38
C TYR A 82 23.96 -2.37 9.66
N ASP A 83 24.75 -1.60 10.38
CA ASP A 83 25.49 -0.44 9.84
C ASP A 83 24.57 0.48 9.01
N GLU A 84 24.76 0.50 7.71
CA GLU A 84 24.00 1.31 6.75
C GLU A 84 22.70 0.62 6.26
N TYR A 85 22.44 -0.63 6.67
CA TYR A 85 21.34 -1.42 6.16
C TYR A 85 20.20 -1.57 7.18
N ASP A 86 18.98 -1.29 6.74
CA ASP A 86 17.75 -1.67 7.44
C ASP A 86 17.05 -2.77 6.64
N ILE A 87 16.77 -3.89 7.30
CA ILE A 87 16.19 -5.07 6.66
C ILE A 87 14.93 -5.48 7.41
N SER A 88 13.87 -5.80 6.69
CA SER A 88 12.72 -6.48 7.30
C SER A 88 12.13 -7.55 6.39
N LEU A 89 11.58 -8.59 7.02
CA LEU A 89 10.77 -9.62 6.38
C LEU A 89 9.44 -9.69 7.12
N HIS A 90 8.36 -9.88 6.38
CA HIS A 90 7.04 -10.01 6.98
C HIS A 90 6.19 -11.06 6.27
N SER A 91 5.29 -11.67 7.02
CA SER A 91 4.27 -12.57 6.50
C SER A 91 2.90 -12.19 7.04
N PHE A 92 1.86 -12.49 6.27
CA PHE A 92 0.48 -12.20 6.66
C PHE A 92 -0.47 -13.26 6.09
N VAL A 93 -1.43 -13.66 6.91
CA VAL A 93 -2.57 -14.50 6.51
C VAL A 93 -3.83 -13.85 7.04
N GLY A 94 -4.69 -13.39 6.13
CA GLY A 94 -5.90 -12.65 6.51
C GLY A 94 -6.72 -12.26 5.30
N TYR A 95 -7.55 -11.24 5.44
CA TYR A 95 -8.32 -10.68 4.34
C TYR A 95 -7.55 -9.55 3.63
N ALA A 96 -7.69 -9.49 2.31
CA ALA A 96 -7.20 -8.36 1.53
C ALA A 96 -7.82 -7.06 2.04
N ARG A 97 -7.02 -6.00 2.17
CA ARG A 97 -7.49 -4.70 2.66
C ARG A 97 -8.28 -3.93 1.60
N ALA A 98 -7.97 -4.16 0.32
CA ALA A 98 -8.80 -3.72 -0.79
C ALA A 98 -9.80 -4.83 -1.12
N PRO A 99 -11.11 -4.62 -0.95
CA PRO A 99 -12.10 -5.62 -1.33
C PRO A 99 -12.25 -5.69 -2.85
N ALA A 100 -12.53 -6.88 -3.39
CA ALA A 100 -13.16 -6.98 -4.70
C ALA A 100 -14.60 -6.46 -4.61
N ILE A 101 -15.11 -5.92 -5.69
CA ILE A 101 -16.46 -5.35 -5.73
C ILE A 101 -17.37 -6.29 -6.51
N ASP A 102 -18.28 -6.93 -5.79
CA ASP A 102 -19.36 -7.74 -6.41
C ASP A 102 -20.50 -6.82 -6.82
N ILE A 103 -21.13 -7.14 -7.95
CA ILE A 103 -22.34 -6.47 -8.43
C ILE A 103 -23.53 -7.30 -7.98
N LYS A 104 -24.47 -6.67 -7.28
CA LYS A 104 -25.74 -7.31 -6.85
C LYS A 104 -26.92 -6.56 -7.44
N ILE A 105 -27.96 -7.29 -7.81
CA ILE A 105 -29.25 -6.73 -8.26
C ILE A 105 -30.27 -6.98 -7.16
N ILE A 106 -30.76 -5.93 -6.53
CA ILE A 106 -31.78 -5.97 -5.47
C ILE A 106 -32.89 -5.04 -5.85
N ASP A 107 -34.11 -5.55 -5.87
CA ASP A 107 -35.31 -4.82 -6.29
C ASP A 107 -35.16 -4.14 -7.67
N GLY A 108 -34.49 -4.86 -8.61
CA GLY A 108 -34.23 -4.36 -9.95
C GLY A 108 -33.18 -3.26 -10.05
N LYS A 109 -32.49 -2.92 -8.96
CA LYS A 109 -31.40 -1.91 -8.92
C LYS A 109 -30.05 -2.55 -8.75
N ILE A 110 -29.09 -2.08 -9.53
CA ILE A 110 -27.67 -2.48 -9.38
C ILE A 110 -27.09 -1.80 -8.15
N GLN A 111 -26.36 -2.58 -7.34
CA GLN A 111 -25.65 -2.11 -6.15
C GLN A 111 -24.30 -2.82 -6.04
N TYR A 112 -23.32 -2.14 -5.48
CA TYR A 112 -22.00 -2.69 -5.19
C TYR A 112 -21.96 -3.32 -3.79
N ALA A 113 -21.30 -4.48 -3.67
CA ALA A 113 -21.07 -5.16 -2.41
C ALA A 113 -19.58 -5.52 -2.26
N PRO A 114 -18.93 -5.09 -1.16
CA PRO A 114 -17.53 -5.46 -0.90
C PRO A 114 -17.39 -6.96 -0.65
N ASN A 115 -16.37 -7.57 -1.26
CA ASN A 115 -16.01 -8.97 -1.07
C ASN A 115 -14.55 -9.05 -0.62
N TYR A 116 -14.33 -9.44 0.63
CA TYR A 116 -13.00 -9.54 1.23
C TYR A 116 -12.41 -10.94 1.00
N GLN A 117 -11.40 -10.98 0.16
CA GLN A 117 -10.72 -12.20 -0.25
C GLN A 117 -9.70 -12.64 0.79
N ARG A 118 -9.60 -13.96 1.04
CA ARG A 118 -8.57 -14.53 1.91
C ARG A 118 -7.25 -14.60 1.15
N ILE A 119 -6.22 -13.95 1.72
CA ILE A 119 -4.88 -13.87 1.12
C ILE A 119 -3.82 -14.46 2.04
N ARG A 120 -2.71 -14.86 1.43
CA ARG A 120 -1.43 -15.14 2.08
C ARG A 120 -0.39 -14.25 1.43
N GLN A 121 0.45 -13.65 2.26
CA GLN A 121 1.45 -12.71 1.79
C GLN A 121 2.77 -12.95 2.50
N LEU A 122 3.85 -12.84 1.74
CA LEU A 122 5.23 -12.75 2.20
C LEU A 122 5.83 -11.52 1.56
N GLY A 123 6.62 -10.76 2.29
CA GLY A 123 7.29 -9.59 1.75
C GLY A 123 8.48 -9.17 2.58
N GLY A 124 9.19 -8.17 2.10
CA GLY A 124 10.35 -7.64 2.79
C GLY A 124 10.72 -6.25 2.29
N THR A 125 11.57 -5.61 3.08
CA THR A 125 12.17 -4.31 2.76
C THR A 125 13.67 -4.40 2.97
N LEU A 126 14.41 -3.76 2.10
CA LEU A 126 15.83 -3.50 2.25
C LEU A 126 16.07 -2.03 1.99
N GLN A 127 16.66 -1.34 2.94
CA GLN A 127 17.09 0.04 2.78
C GLN A 127 18.59 0.14 3.07
N ARG A 128 19.30 0.93 2.28
CA ARG A 128 20.69 1.28 2.54
C ARG A 128 20.87 2.78 2.47
N THR A 129 21.44 3.34 3.54
CA THR A 129 21.76 4.76 3.62
C THR A 129 23.28 4.95 3.50
N MET A 130 23.72 5.67 2.48
CA MET A 130 25.14 5.94 2.19
C MET A 130 25.33 7.46 2.10
N ASN A 131 25.80 8.10 3.16
CA ASN A 131 25.95 9.56 3.24
C ASN A 131 24.65 10.28 2.78
N SER A 132 24.67 10.83 1.55
CA SER A 132 23.56 11.57 0.94
C SER A 132 22.69 10.73 0.01
N THR A 133 22.92 9.42 -0.08
CA THR A 133 22.22 8.51 -0.98
C THR A 133 21.43 7.47 -0.21
N LEU A 134 20.20 7.25 -0.60
CA LEU A 134 19.30 6.25 -0.05
C LEU A 134 18.83 5.30 -1.15
N LEU A 135 19.06 4.01 -0.96
CA LEU A 135 18.53 2.94 -1.80
C LEU A 135 17.44 2.22 -1.02
N LYS A 136 16.31 1.94 -1.67
CA LYS A 136 15.16 1.22 -1.10
C LYS A 136 14.72 0.11 -2.03
N LEU A 137 14.42 -1.04 -1.46
CA LEU A 137 13.73 -2.13 -2.14
C LEU A 137 12.60 -2.60 -1.23
N GLU A 138 11.39 -2.58 -1.74
CA GLU A 138 10.23 -3.19 -1.12
C GLU A 138 9.66 -4.25 -2.07
N TRP A 139 9.25 -5.39 -1.55
CA TRP A 139 8.65 -6.42 -2.36
C TRP A 139 7.58 -7.18 -1.59
N VAL A 140 6.64 -7.73 -2.30
CA VAL A 140 5.57 -8.58 -1.77
C VAL A 140 5.22 -9.68 -2.78
N ALA A 141 5.18 -10.92 -2.30
CA ALA A 141 4.55 -12.04 -2.98
C ALA A 141 3.21 -12.32 -2.30
N ARG A 142 2.12 -12.25 -3.04
CA ARG A 142 0.76 -12.42 -2.53
C ARG A 142 0.02 -13.49 -3.32
N HIS A 143 -0.80 -14.27 -2.63
CA HIS A 143 -1.66 -15.29 -3.23
C HIS A 143 -3.07 -15.20 -2.65
N GLY A 144 -4.08 -15.43 -3.49
CA GLY A 144 -5.50 -15.49 -3.08
C GLY A 144 -6.33 -14.29 -3.52
N GLU A 145 -5.72 -13.25 -4.06
CA GLU A 145 -6.40 -12.09 -4.63
C GLU A 145 -6.81 -12.35 -6.09
N LYS A 146 -7.92 -11.76 -6.51
CA LYS A 146 -8.35 -11.79 -7.92
C LYS A 146 -7.76 -10.58 -8.65
N ASP A 147 -7.31 -10.81 -9.87
CA ASP A 147 -6.90 -9.75 -10.80
C ASP A 147 -8.12 -9.04 -11.44
N SER A 148 -7.87 -8.04 -12.30
CA SER A 148 -8.91 -7.31 -13.03
C SER A 148 -9.80 -8.21 -13.90
N ASN A 149 -9.32 -9.37 -14.32
CA ASN A 149 -10.05 -10.39 -15.07
C ASN A 149 -10.77 -11.40 -14.17
N LEU A 150 -10.87 -11.13 -12.87
CA LEU A 150 -11.47 -11.99 -11.84
C LEU A 150 -10.79 -13.35 -11.68
N ARG A 151 -9.56 -13.51 -12.19
CA ARG A 151 -8.78 -14.74 -12.03
C ARG A 151 -8.05 -14.70 -10.70
N ARG A 152 -8.23 -15.74 -9.91
CA ARG A 152 -7.52 -15.91 -8.64
C ARG A 152 -6.13 -16.48 -8.89
N GLY A 153 -5.13 -15.87 -8.30
CA GLY A 153 -3.75 -16.31 -8.49
C GLY A 153 -2.80 -15.74 -7.45
N GLY A 154 -1.52 -15.96 -7.71
CA GLY A 154 -0.42 -15.31 -7.03
C GLY A 154 0.21 -14.24 -7.92
N HIS A 155 0.80 -13.24 -7.28
CA HIS A 155 1.58 -12.20 -7.95
C HIS A 155 2.73 -11.74 -7.06
N ILE A 156 3.70 -11.08 -7.68
CA ILE A 156 4.80 -10.40 -7.03
C ILE A 156 4.72 -8.94 -7.44
N SER A 157 4.80 -8.05 -6.47
CA SER A 157 4.95 -6.62 -6.70
C SER A 157 6.20 -6.15 -5.97
N ALA A 158 6.92 -5.19 -6.56
CA ALA A 158 8.15 -4.64 -6.00
C ALA A 158 8.27 -3.15 -6.34
N VAL A 159 8.94 -2.43 -5.45
CA VAL A 159 9.31 -1.03 -5.65
C VAL A 159 10.81 -0.90 -5.39
N LEU A 160 11.53 -0.35 -6.35
CA LEU A 160 12.95 -0.02 -6.23
C LEU A 160 13.07 1.50 -6.22
N GLY A 161 13.56 2.05 -5.12
CA GLY A 161 13.73 3.49 -4.91
C GLY A 161 15.20 3.89 -4.81
N PHE A 162 15.53 5.04 -5.38
CA PHE A 162 16.80 5.74 -5.25
C PHE A 162 16.52 7.20 -4.91
N GLU A 163 17.22 7.71 -3.92
CA GLU A 163 17.19 9.12 -3.55
C GLU A 163 18.63 9.59 -3.30
N HIS A 164 19.00 10.73 -3.88
CA HIS A 164 20.29 11.38 -3.64
C HIS A 164 20.06 12.86 -3.35
N THR A 165 20.61 13.33 -2.22
CA THR A 165 20.51 14.74 -1.83
C THR A 165 21.87 15.41 -1.98
N SER A 166 21.91 16.44 -2.80
CA SER A 166 23.05 17.36 -2.91
C SER A 166 22.80 18.53 -1.96
N TYR A 167 23.55 18.56 -0.88
CA TYR A 167 23.42 19.60 0.14
C TYR A 167 24.03 20.92 -0.30
N GLN A 168 23.44 22.04 0.17
CA GLN A 168 23.95 23.40 -0.07
C GLN A 168 24.13 23.71 -1.57
N SER A 169 23.21 23.23 -2.41
CA SER A 169 23.28 23.36 -3.88
C SER A 169 22.45 24.51 -4.41
N ILE A 170 21.67 25.18 -3.56
CA ILE A 170 20.81 26.34 -3.89
C ILE A 170 21.10 27.43 -2.90
N GLY A 171 21.66 28.56 -3.40
CA GLY A 171 22.03 29.68 -2.52
C GLY A 171 22.99 29.23 -1.42
N ASP A 172 22.81 29.75 -0.21
CA ASP A 172 23.71 29.49 0.92
C ASP A 172 23.36 28.21 1.70
N ASN A 173 22.10 27.76 1.69
CA ASN A 173 21.63 26.68 2.55
C ASN A 173 20.73 25.64 1.84
N GLY A 174 20.23 25.92 0.63
CA GLY A 174 19.24 25.07 0.00
C GLY A 174 19.81 23.78 -0.60
N ASP A 175 19.02 22.72 -0.58
CA ASP A 175 19.37 21.38 -1.05
C ASP A 175 18.60 20.99 -2.30
N ILE A 176 19.20 20.13 -3.13
CA ILE A 176 18.55 19.49 -4.28
C ILE A 176 18.53 17.98 -4.04
N GLY A 177 17.34 17.39 -4.06
CA GLY A 177 17.13 15.96 -4.02
C GLY A 177 16.74 15.41 -5.40
N PHE A 178 17.35 14.30 -5.80
CA PHE A 178 16.96 13.54 -6.99
C PHE A 178 16.31 12.24 -6.54
N LEU A 179 15.11 11.97 -7.04
CA LEU A 179 14.32 10.80 -6.68
C LEU A 179 14.02 9.99 -7.94
N MET A 180 14.22 8.69 -7.83
CA MET A 180 13.82 7.71 -8.85
C MET A 180 13.12 6.56 -8.15
N GLU A 181 11.98 6.13 -8.67
CA GLU A 181 11.24 4.97 -8.17
C GLU A 181 10.70 4.15 -9.33
N TYR A 182 11.00 2.86 -9.32
CA TYR A 182 10.47 1.92 -10.28
C TYR A 182 9.47 0.99 -9.59
N ASN A 183 8.24 0.97 -10.09
CA ASN A 183 7.14 0.17 -9.62
C ASN A 183 6.93 -1.01 -10.56
N PHE A 184 6.85 -2.22 -10.00
CA PHE A 184 6.66 -3.46 -10.74
C PHE A 184 5.52 -4.27 -10.15
N ASP A 185 4.62 -4.78 -11.01
CA ASP A 185 3.61 -5.79 -10.66
C ASP A 185 3.58 -6.88 -11.75
N SER A 186 3.80 -8.12 -11.35
CA SER A 186 3.83 -9.26 -12.28
C SER A 186 2.50 -9.54 -13.00
N ARG A 187 1.41 -8.91 -12.57
CA ARG A 187 0.10 -8.95 -13.24
C ARG A 187 0.05 -8.00 -14.43
N ARG A 188 0.86 -6.94 -14.42
CA ARG A 188 0.87 -5.86 -15.43
C ARG A 188 -0.53 -5.29 -15.65
N SER A 189 -0.99 -5.14 -16.89
CA SER A 189 -2.33 -4.66 -17.25
C SER A 189 -3.52 -5.39 -16.57
N ARG A 190 -3.28 -6.54 -15.92
CA ARG A 190 -4.28 -7.22 -15.09
C ARG A 190 -4.23 -6.80 -13.62
N SER A 191 -3.32 -5.94 -13.23
CA SER A 191 -3.32 -5.35 -11.89
C SER A 191 -4.51 -4.41 -11.73
N SER A 192 -5.04 -4.31 -10.53
CA SER A 192 -5.99 -3.26 -10.15
C SER A 192 -5.27 -2.01 -9.62
N ASP A 193 -3.96 -2.10 -9.45
CA ASP A 193 -3.14 -0.99 -9.01
C ASP A 193 -2.75 -0.13 -10.23
N SER A 194 -2.66 1.18 -10.04
CA SER A 194 -2.38 2.13 -11.12
C SER A 194 -0.90 2.20 -11.50
N LEU A 195 0.00 1.69 -10.67
CA LEU A 195 1.44 1.65 -10.92
C LEU A 195 1.88 0.18 -11.02
N GLN A 196 2.11 -0.33 -12.22
CA GLN A 196 2.39 -1.75 -12.46
C GLN A 196 3.66 -2.05 -13.24
N ASP A 197 4.14 -1.11 -14.05
CA ASP A 197 5.44 -1.11 -14.74
C ASP A 197 5.80 0.35 -15.04
N ASP A 198 6.02 1.11 -13.98
CA ASP A 198 6.10 2.57 -14.04
C ASP A 198 7.39 3.08 -13.45
N LEU A 199 7.96 4.09 -14.08
CA LEU A 199 9.13 4.81 -13.61
C LEU A 199 8.74 6.23 -13.19
N PHE A 200 8.89 6.54 -11.92
CA PHE A 200 8.77 7.89 -11.37
C PHE A 200 10.14 8.53 -11.27
N LEU A 201 10.26 9.74 -11.80
CA LEU A 201 11.44 10.59 -11.66
C LEU A 201 11.02 11.93 -11.08
N ALA A 202 11.76 12.42 -10.09
CA ALA A 202 11.47 13.72 -9.48
C ALA A 202 12.73 14.43 -9.00
N THR A 203 12.61 15.75 -8.86
CA THR A 203 13.58 16.62 -8.21
C THR A 203 12.88 17.37 -7.10
N ARG A 204 13.47 17.34 -5.91
CA ARG A 204 13.02 18.06 -4.71
C ARG A 204 13.97 19.22 -4.46
N PHE A 205 13.43 20.40 -4.27
CA PHE A 205 14.13 21.60 -3.88
C PHE A 205 13.70 21.94 -2.45
N ASN A 206 14.65 22.03 -1.53
CA ASN A 206 14.41 22.42 -0.15
C ASN A 206 15.25 23.68 0.13
N LEU A 207 14.59 24.77 0.52
CA LEU A 207 15.28 26.04 0.78
C LEU A 207 15.91 26.09 2.17
N ASN A 208 15.57 25.15 3.05
CA ASN A 208 16.02 25.11 4.46
C ASN A 208 15.83 26.44 5.19
N ASP A 209 14.76 27.15 4.83
CA ASP A 209 14.34 28.40 5.47
C ASP A 209 13.48 28.13 6.72
N ALA A 210 13.14 29.21 7.45
CA ALA A 210 12.35 29.12 8.68
C ALA A 210 10.94 28.52 8.45
N GLU A 211 10.39 28.67 7.27
CA GLU A 211 9.09 28.18 6.83
C GLU A 211 9.12 26.73 6.32
N ASN A 212 10.31 26.12 6.21
CA ASN A 212 10.54 24.80 5.58
C ASN A 212 9.96 24.74 4.15
N THR A 213 10.25 25.73 3.34
CA THR A 213 9.77 25.81 1.95
C THR A 213 10.36 24.68 1.12
N GLU A 214 9.49 23.85 0.55
CA GLU A 214 9.85 22.71 -0.27
C GLU A 214 9.03 22.68 -1.57
N MET A 215 9.66 22.31 -2.66
CA MET A 215 9.02 22.10 -3.95
C MET A 215 9.44 20.75 -4.52
N LEU A 216 8.48 19.97 -4.99
CA LEU A 216 8.70 18.70 -5.69
C LEU A 216 8.17 18.81 -7.12
N LEU A 217 9.04 18.52 -8.08
CA LEU A 217 8.67 18.40 -9.50
C LEU A 217 8.99 16.99 -9.96
N GLY A 218 8.02 16.32 -10.57
CA GLY A 218 8.22 14.94 -11.01
C GLY A 218 7.31 14.56 -12.16
N THR A 219 7.60 13.40 -12.73
CA THR A 219 6.84 12.78 -13.81
C THR A 219 6.82 11.27 -13.62
N ILE A 220 5.77 10.62 -14.13
CA ILE A 220 5.63 9.16 -14.16
C ILE A 220 5.63 8.75 -15.63
N PHE A 221 6.42 7.74 -15.95
CA PHE A 221 6.47 7.10 -17.25
C PHE A 221 5.88 5.70 -17.11
N ASP A 222 4.79 5.44 -17.81
CA ASP A 222 4.25 4.10 -18.00
C ASP A 222 5.11 3.37 -19.04
N LEU A 223 5.72 2.23 -18.63
CA LEU A 223 6.62 1.46 -19.48
C LEU A 223 5.91 0.30 -20.20
N ASP A 224 4.72 -0.07 -19.78
CA ASP A 224 3.91 -1.13 -20.45
C ASP A 224 3.31 -0.66 -21.78
N GLY A 225 3.27 0.64 -22.05
CA GLY A 225 2.87 1.22 -23.33
C GLY A 225 1.37 1.08 -23.66
N ASP A 226 0.56 0.54 -22.78
CA ASP A 226 -0.87 0.35 -22.98
C ASP A 226 -1.70 1.62 -22.66
N GLY A 227 -1.05 2.78 -22.75
CA GLY A 227 -1.59 4.15 -22.80
C GLY A 227 -3.01 4.32 -22.23
N GLN A 228 -3.25 4.02 -20.96
CA GLN A 228 -4.40 4.52 -20.23
C GLN A 228 -3.95 5.68 -19.35
N ILE A 229 -3.96 6.88 -19.95
CA ILE A 229 -3.92 8.14 -19.22
C ILE A 229 -5.33 8.47 -18.74
#